data_f46c60c66d13d84c2c1cac0d7669ec94
#
_entry.id   f46c60c66d13d84c2c1cac0d7669ec94
#
_cell.length_a   1.000
_cell.length_b   1.000
_cell.length_c   1.000
_cell.angle_alpha   90.00
_cell.angle_beta   90.00
_cell.angle_gamma   90.00
#
_symmetry.space_group_name_H-M   'P 1'
#
loop_
_entity.id
_entity.type
_entity.pdbx_description
1 polymer ?
#
loop_
_entity_poly.entity_id
_entity_poly.type
_entity_poly.pdbx_seq_one_letter_code
_entity_poly.pdbx_strand_id
1 'polypeptide(L)'
;AHMEAMVNIAYTDEALYVGLYNADSAPDKLVATKTTRDDQVWLEDSVELFFDSNEDRNSYVQVIVSAAGTMFDAVHTDGIFTQERDWNGDYRVATYVGDDFWSVEIRLVYDKTWLKRPKTGDRWAANFCRNFRDGEQSVQWVYTGGDFHRLSDFGFLVFR
;
A
#
# COMPACT_ATOMS: atom_id res chain seq x y z
N ALA A 1 17.43 13.62 6.48
CA ALA A 1 15.98 13.57 6.71
C ALA A 1 15.65 12.28 7.46
N HIS A 2 14.85 12.35 8.52
CA HIS A 2 14.33 11.15 9.18
C HIS A 2 13.23 10.57 8.29
N MET A 3 13.50 9.44 7.66
CA MET A 3 12.58 8.75 6.76
C MET A 3 11.96 7.55 7.48
N GLU A 4 11.30 7.80 8.61
CA GLU A 4 10.62 6.77 9.36
C GLU A 4 9.19 6.61 8.86
N ALA A 5 8.76 5.37 8.66
CA ALA A 5 7.38 5.02 8.41
C ALA A 5 6.94 3.92 9.37
N MET A 6 5.73 4.04 9.89
CA MET A 6 5.14 3.06 10.79
C MET A 6 3.83 2.56 10.17
N VAL A 7 3.61 1.25 10.22
CA VAL A 7 2.39 0.61 9.75
C VAL A 7 1.68 -0.08 10.91
N ASN A 8 0.39 0.20 11.05
CA ASN A 8 -0.50 -0.49 11.97
C ASN A 8 -1.60 -1.19 11.19
N ILE A 9 -1.91 -2.42 11.56
CA ILE A 9 -2.91 -3.24 10.87
C ILE A 9 -3.89 -3.79 11.88
N ALA A 10 -5.17 -3.68 11.54
CA ALA A 10 -6.28 -4.34 12.24
C ALA A 10 -7.22 -4.97 11.23
N TYR A 11 -8.02 -5.93 11.65
CA TYR A 11 -8.99 -6.56 10.76
C TYR A 11 -10.28 -6.94 11.49
N THR A 12 -11.33 -7.03 10.72
CA THR A 12 -12.66 -7.50 11.14
C THR A 12 -13.15 -8.57 10.18
N ASP A 13 -14.37 -8.99 10.34
CA ASP A 13 -15.03 -9.90 9.40
C ASP A 13 -15.32 -9.26 8.03
N GLU A 14 -15.28 -7.94 7.93
CA GLU A 14 -15.66 -7.19 6.73
C GLU A 14 -14.48 -6.59 5.99
N ALA A 15 -13.46 -6.16 6.72
CA ALA A 15 -12.39 -5.34 6.13
C ALA A 15 -11.06 -5.46 6.87
N LEU A 16 -9.99 -5.21 6.13
CA LEU A 16 -8.67 -4.89 6.66
C LEU A 16 -8.56 -3.37 6.84
N TYR A 17 -7.97 -2.95 7.94
CA TYR A 17 -7.68 -1.56 8.25
C TYR A 17 -6.17 -1.38 8.33
N VAL A 18 -5.65 -0.43 7.59
CA VAL A 18 -4.22 -0.12 7.56
C VAL A 18 -4.03 1.35 7.86
N GLY A 19 -3.28 1.65 8.91
CA GLY A 19 -2.84 2.99 9.25
C GLY A 19 -1.35 3.14 8.99
N LEU A 20 -0.95 4.16 8.25
CA LEU A 20 0.44 4.49 7.99
C LEU A 20 0.75 5.89 8.52
N TYR A 21 1.79 5.96 9.33
CA TYR A 21 2.40 7.21 9.77
C TYR A 21 3.74 7.39 9.04
N ASN A 22 3.95 8.56 8.47
CA ASN A 22 5.12 8.86 7.66
C ASN A 22 5.78 10.14 8.20
N ALA A 23 6.88 10.01 8.93
CA ALA A 23 7.64 11.16 9.40
C ALA A 23 8.14 11.98 8.20
N ASP A 24 7.97 13.29 8.25
CA ASP A 24 8.42 14.22 7.22
C ASP A 24 8.85 15.54 7.85
N SER A 25 10.07 15.95 7.62
CA SER A 25 10.62 17.19 8.17
C SER A 25 10.17 18.46 7.43
N ALA A 26 9.46 18.31 6.32
CA ALA A 26 8.97 19.40 5.49
C ALA A 26 7.62 19.05 4.83
N PRO A 27 6.55 18.83 5.63
CA PRO A 27 5.26 18.41 5.08
C PRO A 27 4.61 19.49 4.21
N ASP A 28 5.01 20.73 4.36
CA ASP A 28 4.64 21.83 3.47
C ASP A 28 5.16 21.69 2.03
N LYS A 29 6.08 20.78 1.82
CA LYS A 29 6.66 20.47 0.50
C LYS A 29 6.19 19.14 -0.09
N LEU A 30 5.21 18.49 0.51
CA LEU A 30 4.64 17.27 -0.06
C LEU A 30 4.14 17.51 -1.48
N VAL A 31 4.47 16.60 -2.37
CA VAL A 31 3.99 16.60 -3.74
C VAL A 31 2.88 15.57 -3.86
N ALA A 32 1.65 16.03 -3.99
CA ALA A 32 0.46 15.21 -4.15
C ALA A 32 -0.56 15.98 -5.00
N THR A 33 -0.25 16.12 -6.29
CA THR A 33 -0.97 16.98 -7.23
C THR A 33 -1.98 16.23 -8.09
N LYS A 34 -1.85 14.92 -8.16
CA LYS A 34 -2.78 14.08 -8.91
C LYS A 34 -4.11 13.96 -8.18
N THR A 35 -5.20 14.09 -8.92
CA THR A 35 -6.56 14.12 -8.38
C THR A 35 -7.48 13.06 -8.96
N THR A 36 -7.02 12.35 -10.00
CA THR A 36 -7.79 11.31 -10.67
C THR A 36 -7.35 9.94 -10.18
N ARG A 37 -8.31 9.06 -9.82
CA ARG A 37 -8.01 7.65 -9.52
C ARG A 37 -7.28 7.02 -10.69
N ASP A 38 -6.35 6.14 -10.39
CA ASP A 38 -5.53 5.37 -11.34
C ASP A 38 -4.55 6.20 -12.17
N ASP A 39 -4.33 7.48 -11.81
CA ASP A 39 -3.20 8.23 -12.32
C ASP A 39 -1.89 7.71 -11.70
N GLN A 40 -0.75 8.19 -12.17
CA GLN A 40 0.61 7.76 -11.75
C GLN A 40 0.96 8.28 -10.35
N VAL A 41 0.19 7.85 -9.35
CA VAL A 41 0.27 8.30 -7.96
C VAL A 41 1.60 7.92 -7.30
N TRP A 42 2.25 6.87 -7.79
CA TRP A 42 3.58 6.41 -7.31
C TRP A 42 4.72 7.38 -7.59
N LEU A 43 4.53 8.38 -8.45
CA LEU A 43 5.51 9.44 -8.74
C LEU A 43 5.45 10.61 -7.75
N GLU A 44 4.58 10.52 -6.75
CA GLU A 44 4.36 11.56 -5.75
C GLU A 44 4.64 11.04 -4.33
N ASP A 45 4.52 11.91 -3.32
CA ASP A 45 4.52 11.46 -1.93
C ASP A 45 3.31 10.54 -1.70
N SER A 46 3.58 9.24 -1.61
CA SER A 46 2.56 8.21 -1.54
C SER A 46 3.02 7.01 -0.72
N VAL A 47 2.08 6.17 -0.35
CA VAL A 47 2.31 4.85 0.22
C VAL A 47 1.79 3.79 -0.72
N GLU A 48 2.49 2.65 -0.78
CA GLU A 48 2.10 1.49 -1.55
C GLU A 48 1.94 0.27 -0.64
N LEU A 49 0.85 -0.43 -0.82
CA LEU A 49 0.52 -1.65 -0.10
C LEU A 49 0.39 -2.81 -1.08
N PHE A 50 1.01 -3.91 -0.75
CA PHE A 50 1.01 -5.12 -1.55
C PHE A 50 0.48 -6.28 -0.70
N PHE A 51 -0.50 -7.02 -1.23
CA PHE A 51 -1.11 -8.17 -0.53
C PHE A 51 -1.29 -9.36 -1.46
N ASP A 52 -0.59 -10.45 -1.16
CA ASP A 52 -0.89 -11.79 -1.68
C ASP A 52 -1.70 -12.55 -0.63
N SER A 53 -3.02 -12.43 -0.69
CA SER A 53 -3.93 -13.06 0.26
C SER A 53 -4.17 -14.55 -0.01
N ASN A 54 -3.72 -15.03 -1.17
CA ASN A 54 -3.77 -16.43 -1.55
C ASN A 54 -2.51 -17.20 -1.13
N GLU A 55 -1.43 -16.47 -0.86
CA GLU A 55 -0.09 -17.00 -0.64
C GLU A 55 0.36 -17.94 -1.80
N ASP A 56 -0.06 -17.62 -3.02
CA ASP A 56 0.26 -18.39 -4.23
C ASP A 56 1.58 -17.95 -4.88
N ARG A 57 2.18 -16.85 -4.40
CA ARG A 57 3.42 -16.28 -4.94
C ARG A 57 3.36 -15.91 -6.41
N ASN A 58 2.15 -15.70 -6.91
CA ASN A 58 1.90 -15.46 -8.33
C ASN A 58 0.95 -14.29 -8.57
N SER A 59 0.02 -14.06 -7.65
CA SER A 59 -0.95 -12.97 -7.75
C SER A 59 -0.94 -12.10 -6.49
N TYR A 60 -1.16 -10.81 -6.65
CA TYR A 60 -1.24 -9.87 -5.53
C TYR A 60 -2.02 -8.62 -5.89
N VAL A 61 -2.57 -7.99 -4.88
CA VAL A 61 -3.21 -6.67 -4.96
C VAL A 61 -2.18 -5.59 -4.65
N GLN A 62 -2.16 -4.54 -5.44
CA GLN A 62 -1.44 -3.30 -5.18
C GLN A 62 -2.43 -2.18 -4.93
N VAL A 63 -2.23 -1.42 -3.86
CA VAL A 63 -2.98 -0.21 -3.54
C VAL A 63 -2.00 0.90 -3.26
N ILE A 64 -2.15 2.04 -3.94
CA ILE A 64 -1.31 3.22 -3.73
C ILE A 64 -2.21 4.38 -3.31
N VAL A 65 -1.75 5.14 -2.33
CA VAL A 65 -2.46 6.33 -1.85
C VAL A 65 -1.48 7.48 -1.70
N SER A 66 -1.75 8.60 -2.37
CA SER A 66 -0.96 9.82 -2.20
C SER A 66 -1.25 10.52 -0.88
N ALA A 67 -0.38 11.43 -0.47
CA ALA A 67 -0.61 12.29 0.70
C ALA A 67 -1.88 13.14 0.59
N ALA A 68 -2.42 13.37 -0.60
CA ALA A 68 -3.71 14.03 -0.84
C ALA A 68 -4.91 13.07 -0.85
N GLY A 69 -4.68 11.75 -0.71
CA GLY A 69 -5.76 10.76 -0.72
C GLY A 69 -6.16 10.26 -2.11
N THR A 70 -5.43 10.65 -3.16
CA THR A 70 -5.65 10.09 -4.50
C THR A 70 -5.18 8.66 -4.55
N MET A 71 -5.97 7.80 -5.17
CA MET A 71 -5.83 6.35 -5.13
C MET A 71 -5.47 5.78 -6.49
N PHE A 72 -4.62 4.76 -6.48
CA PHE A 72 -4.40 3.83 -7.57
C PHE A 72 -4.52 2.42 -7.02
N ASP A 73 -5.09 1.51 -7.79
CA ASP A 73 -5.09 0.10 -7.46
C ASP A 73 -4.98 -0.79 -8.70
N ALA A 74 -4.44 -1.97 -8.50
CA ALA A 74 -4.31 -2.96 -9.55
C ALA A 74 -4.20 -4.37 -8.95
N VAL A 75 -4.57 -5.36 -9.75
CA VAL A 75 -4.23 -6.75 -9.53
C VAL A 75 -3.09 -7.13 -10.46
N HIS A 76 -2.11 -7.82 -9.93
CA HIS A 76 -1.01 -8.40 -10.69
C HIS A 76 -1.15 -9.92 -10.67
N THR A 77 -1.06 -10.54 -11.85
CA THR A 77 -1.10 -11.99 -12.03
C THR A 77 0.09 -12.42 -12.88
N ASP A 78 0.50 -13.69 -12.76
CA ASP A 78 1.64 -14.24 -13.52
C ASP A 78 2.95 -13.45 -13.32
N GLY A 79 3.12 -12.90 -12.11
CA GLY A 79 4.23 -12.02 -11.77
C GLY A 79 4.01 -10.58 -12.25
N ILE A 80 5.11 -9.83 -12.40
CA ILE A 80 5.08 -8.38 -12.73
C ILE A 80 4.61 -8.05 -14.14
N PHE A 81 4.39 -9.03 -15.00
CA PHE A 81 4.17 -8.80 -16.43
C PHE A 81 2.70 -8.59 -16.80
N THR A 82 1.77 -8.97 -15.92
CA THR A 82 0.33 -8.78 -16.16
C THR A 82 -0.25 -7.91 -15.06
N GLN A 83 -0.73 -6.73 -15.42
CA GLN A 83 -1.36 -5.79 -14.50
C GLN A 83 -2.79 -5.51 -14.95
N GLU A 84 -3.76 -5.83 -14.11
CA GLU A 84 -5.17 -5.52 -14.34
C GLU A 84 -5.52 -4.21 -13.63
N ARG A 85 -5.40 -3.09 -14.33
CA ARG A 85 -5.71 -1.74 -13.82
C ARG A 85 -7.19 -1.45 -13.73
N ASP A 86 -8.01 -2.21 -14.42
CA ASP A 86 -9.48 -2.04 -14.40
C ASP A 86 -10.12 -2.63 -13.13
N TRP A 87 -9.32 -3.34 -12.30
CA TRP A 87 -9.80 -3.76 -11.00
C TRP A 87 -9.90 -2.56 -10.07
N ASN A 88 -11.07 -2.38 -9.49
CA ASN A 88 -11.33 -1.32 -8.52
C ASN A 88 -11.77 -1.97 -7.21
N GLY A 89 -10.90 -1.97 -6.22
CA GLY A 89 -11.23 -2.43 -4.87
C GLY A 89 -12.22 -1.51 -4.16
N ASP A 90 -13.06 -2.08 -3.31
CA ASP A 90 -13.90 -1.29 -2.41
C ASP A 90 -13.06 -0.88 -1.19
N TYR A 91 -12.55 0.33 -1.19
CA TYR A 91 -11.84 0.88 -0.06
C TYR A 91 -12.09 2.37 0.15
N ARG A 92 -11.90 2.80 1.40
CA ARG A 92 -12.02 4.19 1.80
C ARG A 92 -10.69 4.65 2.38
N VAL A 93 -10.37 5.90 2.10
CA VAL A 93 -9.10 6.52 2.49
C VAL A 93 -9.39 7.82 3.23
N ALA A 94 -8.62 8.07 4.27
CA ALA A 94 -8.49 9.37 4.92
C ALA A 94 -7.00 9.71 5.07
N THR A 95 -6.65 10.96 4.83
CA THR A 95 -5.28 11.45 4.98
C THR A 95 -5.25 12.65 5.90
N TYR A 96 -4.13 12.82 6.59
CA TYR A 96 -3.89 13.98 7.44
C TYR A 96 -2.42 14.42 7.32
N VAL A 97 -2.19 15.72 7.24
CA VAL A 97 -0.85 16.32 7.24
C VAL A 97 -0.68 17.10 8.54
N GLY A 98 0.30 16.69 9.34
CA GLY A 98 0.69 17.34 10.60
C GLY A 98 1.91 18.25 10.42
N ASP A 99 2.51 18.66 11.54
CA ASP A 99 3.64 19.61 11.53
C ASP A 99 4.96 18.95 11.08
N ASP A 100 5.13 17.64 11.34
CA ASP A 100 6.34 16.88 11.05
C ASP A 100 6.07 15.46 10.52
N PHE A 101 4.86 15.24 10.02
CA PHE A 101 4.41 13.97 9.46
C PHE A 101 3.20 14.12 8.54
N TRP A 102 2.89 13.07 7.83
CA TRP A 102 1.57 12.83 7.23
C TRP A 102 1.14 11.39 7.47
N SER A 103 -0.14 11.15 7.46
CA SER A 103 -0.69 9.83 7.72
C SER A 103 -1.80 9.47 6.75
N VAL A 104 -1.99 8.17 6.59
CA VAL A 104 -3.06 7.58 5.77
C VAL A 104 -3.76 6.50 6.60
N GLU A 105 -5.07 6.50 6.58
CA GLU A 105 -5.91 5.41 7.06
C GLU A 105 -6.70 4.84 5.89
N ILE A 106 -6.64 3.52 5.73
CA ILE A 106 -7.28 2.80 4.63
C ILE A 106 -8.15 1.69 5.20
N ARG A 107 -9.43 1.66 4.81
CA ARG A 107 -10.33 0.54 5.03
C ARG A 107 -10.48 -0.21 3.71
N LEU A 108 -10.02 -1.44 3.65
CA LEU A 108 -10.06 -2.32 2.48
C LEU A 108 -11.11 -3.41 2.72
N VAL A 109 -12.19 -3.41 1.96
CA VAL A 109 -13.22 -4.44 2.03
C VAL A 109 -12.74 -5.70 1.32
N TYR A 110 -12.92 -6.85 1.96
CA TYR A 110 -12.55 -8.12 1.35
C TYR A 110 -13.42 -8.41 0.13
N ASP A 111 -12.81 -9.00 -0.87
CA ASP A 111 -13.51 -9.57 -2.01
C ASP A 111 -13.34 -11.11 -2.02
N LYS A 112 -13.95 -11.77 -3.01
CA LYS A 112 -13.91 -13.23 -3.10
C LYS A 112 -12.71 -13.77 -3.88
N THR A 113 -12.00 -12.91 -4.56
CA THR A 113 -10.99 -13.30 -5.55
C THR A 113 -9.59 -12.90 -5.15
N TRP A 114 -9.37 -11.61 -4.89
CA TRP A 114 -8.04 -11.04 -4.79
C TRP A 114 -7.63 -10.63 -3.38
N LEU A 115 -8.55 -10.10 -2.60
CA LEU A 115 -8.32 -9.71 -1.21
C LEU A 115 -9.25 -10.51 -0.30
N LYS A 116 -8.92 -11.76 -0.05
CA LYS A 116 -9.77 -12.72 0.66
C LYS A 116 -9.82 -12.41 2.16
N ARG A 117 -10.98 -12.60 2.77
CA ARG A 117 -11.12 -12.51 4.22
C ARG A 117 -10.20 -13.51 4.92
N PRO A 118 -9.31 -13.07 5.83
CA PRO A 118 -8.45 -13.98 6.57
C PRO A 118 -9.24 -14.69 7.69
N LYS A 119 -8.75 -15.86 8.07
CA LYS A 119 -9.15 -16.59 9.29
C LYS A 119 -8.00 -16.56 10.27
N THR A 120 -8.29 -16.78 11.54
CA THR A 120 -7.26 -16.98 12.56
C THR A 120 -6.29 -18.08 12.13
N GLY A 121 -5.01 -17.78 12.11
CA GLY A 121 -3.95 -18.69 11.66
C GLY A 121 -3.54 -18.51 10.20
N ASP A 122 -4.33 -17.81 9.39
CA ASP A 122 -3.96 -17.54 8.00
C ASP A 122 -2.73 -16.62 7.95
N ARG A 123 -2.05 -16.70 6.83
CA ARG A 123 -0.88 -15.92 6.51
C ARG A 123 -1.01 -15.31 5.11
N TRP A 124 -0.71 -14.04 4.98
CA TRP A 124 -0.59 -13.36 3.70
C TRP A 124 0.84 -12.93 3.47
N ALA A 125 1.34 -13.01 2.25
CA ALA A 125 2.54 -12.28 1.90
C ALA A 125 2.17 -10.81 1.64
N ALA A 126 3.01 -9.90 2.14
CA ALA A 126 2.73 -8.46 2.05
C ALA A 126 4.02 -7.64 2.01
N ASN A 127 3.92 -6.43 1.50
CA ASN A 127 4.92 -5.39 1.69
C ASN A 127 4.25 -4.01 1.80
N PHE A 128 4.92 -3.08 2.45
CA PHE A 128 4.50 -1.70 2.64
C PHE A 128 5.65 -0.80 2.27
N CYS A 129 5.39 0.14 1.38
CA CYS A 129 6.41 1.02 0.84
C CYS A 129 5.95 2.47 0.95
N ARG A 130 6.91 3.39 1.05
CA ARG A 130 6.69 4.82 0.96
C ARG A 130 7.52 5.38 -0.19
N ASN A 131 6.88 6.13 -1.07
CA ASN A 131 7.54 6.94 -2.10
C ASN A 131 7.71 8.37 -1.61
N PHE A 132 8.80 8.97 -1.98
CA PHE A 132 9.08 10.38 -1.74
C PHE A 132 8.88 11.19 -3.03
N ARG A 133 8.55 12.45 -2.86
CA ARG A 133 8.13 13.44 -3.85
C ARG A 133 8.87 13.47 -5.19
N ASP A 134 10.11 13.03 -5.22
CA ASP A 134 10.94 13.01 -6.42
C ASP A 134 11.04 11.61 -7.09
N GLY A 135 10.41 10.59 -6.47
CA GLY A 135 10.47 9.21 -6.95
C GLY A 135 11.85 8.55 -6.87
N GLU A 136 12.86 9.27 -6.37
CA GLU A 136 14.24 8.76 -6.29
C GLU A 136 14.52 8.01 -4.99
N GLN A 137 13.69 8.22 -3.98
CA GLN A 137 13.84 7.60 -2.66
C GLN A 137 12.59 6.84 -2.27
N SER A 138 12.79 5.75 -1.55
CA SER A 138 11.70 4.95 -1.00
C SER A 138 12.12 4.26 0.29
N VAL A 139 11.13 3.96 1.13
CA VAL A 139 11.28 3.09 2.30
C VAL A 139 10.39 1.88 2.10
N GLN A 140 10.87 0.71 2.48
CA GLN A 140 10.15 -0.55 2.39
C GLN A 140 10.15 -1.25 3.75
N TRP A 141 9.03 -1.89 4.11
CA TRP A 141 8.97 -2.74 5.29
C TRP A 141 9.92 -3.94 5.15
N VAL A 142 9.87 -4.60 4.01
CA VAL A 142 10.85 -5.63 3.62
C VAL A 142 11.57 -5.15 2.37
N TYR A 143 12.90 -5.11 2.42
CA TYR A 143 13.70 -4.70 1.28
C TYR A 143 13.68 -5.76 0.17
N THR A 144 13.25 -5.38 -1.01
CA THR A 144 13.07 -6.25 -2.18
C THR A 144 14.07 -5.95 -3.31
N GLY A 145 15.24 -5.42 -2.98
CA GLY A 145 16.29 -5.12 -3.97
C GLY A 145 15.99 -3.93 -4.88
N GLY A 146 15.07 -3.03 -4.46
CA GLY A 146 14.69 -1.84 -5.23
C GLY A 146 13.52 -2.05 -6.20
N ASP A 147 13.09 -3.28 -6.43
CA ASP A 147 11.88 -3.60 -7.17
C ASP A 147 10.76 -3.99 -6.19
N PHE A 148 9.76 -3.12 -6.00
CA PHE A 148 8.64 -3.36 -5.08
C PHE A 148 7.81 -4.59 -5.46
N HIS A 149 7.84 -5.00 -6.71
CA HIS A 149 7.06 -6.12 -7.25
C HIS A 149 7.69 -7.49 -7.06
N ARG A 150 8.83 -7.58 -6.35
CA ARG A 150 9.48 -8.87 -6.09
C ARG A 150 8.75 -9.66 -4.98
N LEU A 151 7.65 -10.28 -5.37
CA LEU A 151 6.74 -11.03 -4.50
C LEU A 151 7.42 -12.13 -3.68
N SER A 152 8.49 -12.76 -4.22
CA SER A 152 9.27 -13.77 -3.50
C SER A 152 9.88 -13.27 -2.19
N ASP A 153 10.12 -11.98 -2.10
CA ASP A 153 10.82 -11.36 -0.97
C ASP A 153 9.87 -10.68 0.03
N PHE A 154 8.56 -10.70 -0.23
CA PHE A 154 7.56 -10.13 0.68
C PHE A 154 7.62 -10.75 2.07
N GLY A 155 7.38 -9.94 3.07
CA GLY A 155 7.17 -10.37 4.44
C GLY A 155 5.81 -11.05 4.63
N PHE A 156 5.51 -11.44 5.87
CA PHE A 156 4.26 -12.13 6.18
C PHE A 156 3.46 -11.40 7.25
N LEU A 157 2.17 -11.26 6.99
CA LEU A 157 1.15 -10.96 7.99
C LEU A 157 0.58 -12.27 8.51
N VAL A 158 0.52 -12.43 9.82
CA VAL A 158 -0.09 -13.60 10.47
C VAL A 158 -1.32 -13.13 11.24
N PHE A 159 -2.49 -13.63 10.89
CA PHE A 159 -3.77 -13.26 11.50
C PHE A 159 -4.03 -14.06 12.76
N ARG A 160 -4.28 -13.39 13.91
CA ARG A 160 -4.45 -14.01 15.23
C ARG A 160 -5.75 -13.61 15.88
#